data_a44b93d51b8462caa39636ea9164e43f
#
_entry.id   a44b93d51b8462caa39636ea9164e43f
#
_cell.length_a   1.000
_cell.length_b   1.000
_cell.length_c   1.000
_cell.angle_alpha   90.00
_cell.angle_beta   90.00
_cell.angle_gamma   90.00
#
_symmetry.space_group_name_H-M   'P 1'
#
loop_
_entity.id
_entity.type
_entity.pdbx_description
1 polymer ?
#
loop_
_entity_poly.entity_id
_entity_poly.type
_entity_poly.pdbx_seq_one_letter_code
_entity_poly.pdbx_strand_id
1 'polypeptide(L)'
;MERSMLFRRFNIPLILLFAFVYSSSGIATTILGMDIDKLVKDAEFVFEGEVILHETRQDSNSGIVNTYVTFKINDVLKGDYSSDLIELKFAGGTFNNQVVEVSGLVIPKDGEQGIYFVASTSRNLLNPLLGWSQGHFLIQEVLGERRMRTIDQKPVIQIQAVSSIPPSIKKPQALIEGNGDVAAGVNVDPDELTTERALTVDEFKDSILELIEN
;
A
#
# COMPACT_ATOMS: atom_id res chain seq x y z
N MET A 1 -54.33 53.04 -2.42
CA MET A 1 -53.96 52.03 -1.43
C MET A 1 -53.03 51.03 -2.12
N GLU A 2 -51.77 51.43 -2.33
CA GLU A 2 -50.70 50.60 -2.95
C GLU A 2 -49.82 50.13 -1.86
N ARG A 3 -49.71 48.83 -1.70
CA ARG A 3 -48.75 48.18 -0.83
C ARG A 3 -47.63 47.53 -1.65
N SER A 4 -46.50 48.12 -1.44
CA SER A 4 -45.18 47.77 -1.86
C SER A 4 -44.88 46.25 -1.94
N MET A 5 -44.56 45.77 -3.14
CA MET A 5 -43.77 44.57 -3.43
C MET A 5 -42.31 44.97 -3.65
N LEU A 6 -41.57 45.16 -2.61
CA LEU A 6 -40.13 45.35 -2.64
C LEU A 6 -39.57 44.54 -1.47
N PHE A 7 -39.11 43.35 -1.73
CA PHE A 7 -38.15 42.61 -0.91
C PHE A 7 -38.17 41.11 -1.29
N ARG A 8 -37.61 40.76 -2.47
CA ARG A 8 -37.35 39.35 -2.73
C ARG A 8 -36.31 39.06 -3.81
N ARG A 9 -35.31 39.92 -3.99
CA ARG A 9 -34.31 39.72 -5.05
C ARG A 9 -32.85 39.73 -4.60
N PHE A 10 -32.54 39.61 -3.29
CA PHE A 10 -31.15 39.88 -2.84
C PHE A 10 -30.37 38.68 -2.27
N ASN A 11 -30.92 37.52 -2.16
CA ASN A 11 -30.20 36.41 -1.44
C ASN A 11 -29.65 35.28 -2.30
N ILE A 12 -30.00 35.22 -3.59
CA ILE A 12 -29.52 34.12 -4.46
C ILE A 12 -28.04 34.25 -4.82
N PRO A 13 -27.49 35.44 -5.17
CA PRO A 13 -26.07 35.55 -5.51
C PRO A 13 -25.13 35.38 -4.30
N LEU A 14 -25.59 35.72 -3.09
CA LEU A 14 -24.82 35.58 -1.87
C LEU A 14 -24.67 34.09 -1.44
N ILE A 15 -25.70 33.28 -1.65
CA ILE A 15 -25.68 31.82 -1.37
C ILE A 15 -24.79 31.10 -2.37
N LEU A 16 -24.79 31.50 -3.64
CA LEU A 16 -23.89 30.96 -4.66
C LEU A 16 -22.41 31.31 -4.40
N LEU A 17 -22.13 32.49 -3.87
CA LEU A 17 -20.77 32.89 -3.49
C LEU A 17 -20.28 32.10 -2.29
N PHE A 18 -21.13 31.75 -1.32
CA PHE A 18 -20.78 30.95 -0.15
C PHE A 18 -20.56 29.48 -0.50
N ALA A 19 -21.23 28.93 -1.49
CA ALA A 19 -21.04 27.55 -1.97
C ALA A 19 -19.67 27.34 -2.65
N PHE A 20 -19.07 28.39 -3.22
CA PHE A 20 -17.75 28.32 -3.88
C PHE A 20 -16.56 28.32 -2.91
N VAL A 21 -16.76 28.72 -1.65
CA VAL A 21 -15.68 28.81 -0.65
C VAL A 21 -15.44 27.45 0.06
N TYR A 22 -16.36 26.51 -0.06
CA TYR A 22 -16.25 25.16 0.54
C TYR A 22 -15.75 24.08 -0.43
N SER A 23 -15.13 24.45 -1.55
CA SER A 23 -14.37 23.50 -2.33
C SER A 23 -13.07 23.19 -1.58
N SER A 24 -13.14 22.28 -0.60
CA SER A 24 -11.95 21.68 -0.02
C SER A 24 -11.20 20.97 -1.15
N SER A 25 -10.08 21.53 -1.56
CA SER A 25 -9.13 20.87 -2.44
C SER A 25 -8.66 19.61 -1.70
N GLY A 26 -9.25 18.48 -2.01
CA GLY A 26 -8.72 17.19 -1.57
C GLY A 26 -7.30 17.09 -2.11
N ILE A 27 -6.30 17.09 -1.24
CA ILE A 27 -4.93 16.79 -1.62
C ILE A 27 -4.90 15.28 -1.86
N ALA A 28 -5.03 14.86 -3.12
CA ALA A 28 -4.80 13.48 -3.49
C ALA A 28 -3.29 13.20 -3.34
N THR A 29 -2.93 12.28 -2.48
CA THR A 29 -1.56 11.80 -2.40
C THR A 29 -1.33 10.88 -3.59
N THR A 30 -0.47 11.28 -4.50
CA THR A 30 -0.12 10.52 -5.69
C THR A 30 1.14 9.70 -5.39
N ILE A 31 1.05 8.40 -5.56
CA ILE A 31 2.18 7.47 -5.40
C ILE A 31 2.72 7.13 -6.79
N LEU A 32 4.04 7.18 -6.95
CA LEU A 32 4.66 6.80 -8.22
C LEU A 32 4.59 5.29 -8.40
N GLY A 33 4.05 4.84 -9.53
CA GLY A 33 4.07 3.44 -9.93
C GLY A 33 5.51 2.94 -10.09
N MET A 34 5.80 1.75 -9.58
CA MET A 34 7.10 1.11 -9.68
C MET A 34 7.06 -0.07 -10.65
N ASP A 35 8.16 -0.35 -11.31
CA ASP A 35 8.38 -1.61 -12.00
C ASP A 35 8.76 -2.69 -10.96
N ILE A 36 8.31 -3.93 -11.13
CA ILE A 36 8.64 -5.02 -10.20
C ILE A 36 10.15 -5.27 -10.12
N ASP A 37 10.87 -5.13 -11.24
CA ASP A 37 12.34 -5.22 -11.27
C ASP A 37 12.97 -4.19 -10.35
N LYS A 38 12.43 -2.96 -10.37
CA LYS A 38 12.88 -1.86 -9.51
C LYS A 38 12.50 -2.09 -8.05
N LEU A 39 11.30 -2.59 -7.80
CA LEU A 39 10.85 -2.93 -6.45
C LEU A 39 11.77 -3.98 -5.81
N VAL A 40 12.08 -5.05 -6.55
CA VAL A 40 13.00 -6.10 -6.11
C VAL A 40 14.41 -5.56 -5.90
N LYS A 41 14.92 -4.76 -6.83
CA LYS A 41 16.27 -4.20 -6.79
C LYS A 41 16.47 -3.24 -5.61
N ASP A 42 15.52 -2.31 -5.40
CA ASP A 42 15.65 -1.21 -4.45
C ASP A 42 15.26 -1.61 -3.01
N ALA A 43 14.54 -2.71 -2.81
CA ALA A 43 14.26 -3.23 -1.48
C ALA A 43 15.57 -3.62 -0.77
N GLU A 44 15.78 -3.12 0.44
CA GLU A 44 16.90 -3.51 1.32
C GLU A 44 16.68 -4.92 1.85
N PHE A 45 15.41 -5.25 2.18
CA PHE A 45 15.04 -6.52 2.78
C PHE A 45 13.70 -7.01 2.20
N VAL A 46 13.63 -8.28 1.82
CA VAL A 46 12.39 -8.93 1.35
C VAL A 46 12.20 -10.21 2.14
N PHE A 47 11.05 -10.33 2.77
CA PHE A 47 10.75 -11.49 3.62
C PHE A 47 9.30 -11.92 3.54
N GLU A 48 9.06 -13.20 3.78
CA GLU A 48 7.76 -13.73 4.15
C GLU A 48 7.61 -13.65 5.66
N GLY A 49 6.48 -13.13 6.13
CA GLY A 49 6.25 -13.02 7.56
C GLY A 49 4.78 -12.97 7.95
N GLU A 50 4.56 -13.03 9.25
CA GLU A 50 3.26 -12.92 9.91
C GLU A 50 3.29 -11.80 10.92
N VAL A 51 2.28 -10.95 10.90
CA VAL A 51 2.08 -9.88 11.89
C VAL A 51 1.65 -10.50 13.21
N ILE A 52 2.45 -10.31 14.27
CA ILE A 52 2.19 -10.89 15.58
C ILE A 52 1.85 -9.84 16.66
N LEU A 53 2.14 -8.56 16.40
CA LEU A 53 1.88 -7.50 17.39
C LEU A 53 1.76 -6.14 16.70
N HIS A 54 0.80 -5.34 17.18
CA HIS A 54 0.70 -3.91 16.90
C HIS A 54 0.84 -3.11 18.18
N GLU A 55 1.62 -2.06 18.15
CA GLU A 55 1.71 -1.11 19.24
C GLU A 55 1.71 0.33 18.69
N THR A 56 0.66 1.10 18.99
CA THR A 56 0.59 2.51 18.60
C THR A 56 1.15 3.37 19.72
N ARG A 57 2.15 4.18 19.40
CA ARG A 57 2.84 5.06 20.34
C ARG A 57 2.81 6.50 19.81
N GLN A 58 2.68 7.46 20.71
CA GLN A 58 2.87 8.87 20.39
C GLN A 58 4.26 9.31 20.87
N ASP A 59 5.03 9.89 19.96
CA ASP A 59 6.32 10.49 20.32
C ASP A 59 6.11 11.70 21.23
N SER A 60 6.73 11.69 22.40
CA SER A 60 6.53 12.70 23.44
C SER A 60 7.07 14.09 23.07
N ASN A 61 8.00 14.19 22.12
CA ASN A 61 8.62 15.45 21.73
C ASN A 61 7.91 16.09 20.54
N SER A 62 7.56 15.27 19.52
CA SER A 62 6.94 15.76 18.28
C SER A 62 5.42 15.65 18.27
N GLY A 63 4.84 14.84 19.16
CA GLY A 63 3.41 14.53 19.17
C GLY A 63 2.96 13.62 18.01
N ILE A 64 3.90 13.13 17.20
CA ILE A 64 3.60 12.27 16.06
C ILE A 64 3.17 10.88 16.53
N VAL A 65 2.05 10.40 16.00
CA VAL A 65 1.55 9.05 16.26
C VAL A 65 2.14 8.09 15.24
N ASN A 66 2.69 6.97 15.69
CA ASN A 66 3.21 5.91 14.85
C ASN A 66 2.72 4.56 15.37
N THR A 67 2.51 3.63 14.46
CA THR A 67 2.22 2.22 14.76
C THR A 67 3.45 1.38 14.49
N TYR A 68 3.88 0.63 15.47
CA TYR A 68 4.97 -0.33 15.41
C TYR A 68 4.35 -1.71 15.21
N VAL A 69 4.71 -2.33 14.10
CA VAL A 69 4.23 -3.66 13.71
C VAL A 69 5.36 -4.64 13.84
N THR A 70 5.19 -5.65 14.67
CA THR A 70 6.15 -6.73 14.81
C THR A 70 5.75 -7.91 13.95
N PHE A 71 6.66 -8.32 13.08
CA PHE A 71 6.52 -9.48 12.23
C PHE A 71 7.37 -10.62 12.74
N LYS A 72 6.83 -11.83 12.71
CA LYS A 72 7.60 -13.06 12.74
C LYS A 72 8.05 -13.37 11.32
N ILE A 73 9.35 -13.48 11.11
CA ILE A 73 9.95 -13.83 9.83
C ILE A 73 9.84 -15.34 9.65
N ASN A 74 9.21 -15.78 8.56
CA ASN A 74 9.09 -17.18 8.19
C ASN A 74 10.15 -17.59 7.17
N ASP A 75 10.52 -16.67 6.25
CA ASP A 75 11.53 -16.89 5.23
C ASP A 75 12.13 -15.57 4.76
N VAL A 76 13.39 -15.56 4.32
CA VAL A 76 14.11 -14.39 3.80
C VAL A 76 14.44 -14.62 2.33
N LEU A 77 13.91 -13.71 1.47
CA LEU A 77 14.15 -13.77 0.03
C LEU A 77 15.34 -12.88 -0.38
N LYS A 78 15.53 -11.75 0.32
CA LYS A 78 16.61 -10.81 0.03
C LYS A 78 17.07 -10.10 1.29
N GLY A 79 18.37 -9.85 1.39
CA GLY A 79 19.02 -9.16 2.52
C GLY A 79 19.34 -10.10 3.67
N ASP A 80 19.99 -9.57 4.71
CA ASP A 80 20.35 -10.30 5.91
C ASP A 80 19.65 -9.71 7.13
N TYR A 81 19.06 -10.56 7.95
CA TYR A 81 18.47 -10.18 9.22
C TYR A 81 18.70 -11.29 10.26
N SER A 82 19.28 -10.93 11.40
CA SER A 82 19.78 -11.91 12.37
C SER A 82 18.75 -12.38 13.40
N SER A 83 17.52 -11.86 13.34
CA SER A 83 16.45 -12.20 14.29
C SER A 83 15.24 -12.78 13.56
N ASP A 84 14.50 -13.65 14.20
CA ASP A 84 13.23 -14.18 13.70
C ASP A 84 12.07 -13.15 13.82
N LEU A 85 12.31 -12.01 14.47
CA LEU A 85 11.34 -10.95 14.66
C LEU A 85 11.89 -9.63 14.13
N ILE A 86 11.08 -8.90 13.37
CA ILE A 86 11.38 -7.54 12.94
C ILE A 86 10.23 -6.58 13.32
N GLU A 87 10.58 -5.44 13.94
CA GLU A 87 9.63 -4.36 14.19
C GLU A 87 9.78 -3.29 13.10
N LEU A 88 8.69 -2.99 12.40
CA LEU A 88 8.64 -1.93 11.40
C LEU A 88 7.71 -0.82 11.88
N LYS A 89 8.13 0.44 11.67
CA LYS A 89 7.39 1.61 12.09
C LYS A 89 6.61 2.22 10.92
N PHE A 90 5.31 2.37 11.08
CA PHE A 90 4.39 3.01 10.16
C PHE A 90 3.88 4.33 10.74
N ALA A 91 3.76 5.37 9.92
CA ALA A 91 3.17 6.63 10.38
C ALA A 91 1.65 6.48 10.58
N GLY A 92 1.12 7.09 11.65
CA GLY A 92 -0.30 7.04 11.97
C GLY A 92 -0.70 5.89 12.89
N GLY A 93 -2.02 5.70 13.02
CA GLY A 93 -2.65 4.72 13.90
C GLY A 93 -3.65 5.35 14.85
N THR A 94 -4.20 4.53 15.76
CA THR A 94 -5.17 4.99 16.76
C THR A 94 -4.50 5.14 18.12
N PHE A 95 -4.47 6.36 18.64
CA PHE A 95 -3.92 6.66 19.95
C PHE A 95 -4.90 7.54 20.76
N ASN A 96 -5.22 7.16 21.99
CA ASN A 96 -6.16 7.88 22.86
C ASN A 96 -7.48 8.27 22.17
N ASN A 97 -8.12 7.32 21.46
CA ASN A 97 -9.36 7.51 20.68
C ASN A 97 -9.25 8.52 19.52
N GLN A 98 -8.06 8.94 19.16
CA GLN A 98 -7.80 9.76 17.98
C GLN A 98 -7.17 8.88 16.89
N VAL A 99 -7.73 8.98 15.69
CA VAL A 99 -7.21 8.26 14.51
C VAL A 99 -6.38 9.23 13.70
N VAL A 100 -5.14 8.86 13.43
CA VAL A 100 -4.22 9.58 12.54
C VAL A 100 -3.98 8.70 11.32
N GLU A 101 -4.45 9.14 10.17
CA GLU A 101 -4.31 8.41 8.91
C GLU A 101 -3.36 9.15 7.97
N VAL A 102 -2.50 8.39 7.29
CA VAL A 102 -1.68 8.86 6.19
C VAL A 102 -2.30 8.33 4.90
N SER A 103 -2.73 9.23 4.04
CA SER A 103 -3.40 8.86 2.78
C SER A 103 -2.53 7.91 1.95
N GLY A 104 -3.10 6.78 1.54
CA GLY A 104 -2.44 5.75 0.75
C GLY A 104 -1.54 4.80 1.55
N LEU A 105 -1.35 5.01 2.86
CA LEU A 105 -0.60 4.08 3.71
C LEU A 105 -1.54 3.00 4.25
N VAL A 106 -1.16 1.75 4.04
CA VAL A 106 -1.86 0.59 4.62
C VAL A 106 -0.94 -0.06 5.64
N ILE A 107 -1.37 -0.08 6.89
CA ILE A 107 -0.67 -0.77 7.96
C ILE A 107 -1.12 -2.23 7.94
N PRO A 108 -0.21 -3.22 7.85
CA PRO A 108 -0.54 -4.64 7.92
C PRO A 108 -1.30 -4.98 9.21
N LYS A 109 -2.24 -5.93 9.18
CA LYS A 109 -3.14 -6.24 10.29
C LYS A 109 -2.65 -7.41 11.13
N ASP A 110 -3.11 -7.52 12.38
CA ASP A 110 -2.80 -8.66 13.26
C ASP A 110 -3.16 -10.00 12.58
N GLY A 111 -2.23 -10.95 12.63
CA GLY A 111 -2.37 -12.27 12.01
C GLY A 111 -2.23 -12.28 10.49
N GLU A 112 -1.97 -11.12 9.87
CA GLU A 112 -1.78 -11.03 8.43
C GLU A 112 -0.46 -11.70 8.03
N GLN A 113 -0.54 -12.62 7.08
CA GLN A 113 0.62 -13.26 6.46
C GLN A 113 0.85 -12.64 5.08
N GLY A 114 2.12 -12.40 4.75
CA GLY A 114 2.45 -11.76 3.48
C GLY A 114 3.91 -11.83 3.11
N ILE A 115 4.22 -11.31 1.92
CA ILE A 115 5.58 -11.01 1.47
C ILE A 115 5.73 -9.50 1.43
N TYR A 116 6.75 -9.00 2.14
CA TYR A 116 6.96 -7.59 2.40
C TYR A 116 8.29 -7.11 1.82
N PHE A 117 8.24 -6.07 0.99
CA PHE A 117 9.42 -5.42 0.40
C PHE A 117 9.77 -4.19 1.22
N VAL A 118 10.79 -4.28 2.05
CA VAL A 118 11.20 -3.22 2.97
C VAL A 118 12.21 -2.30 2.31
N ALA A 119 11.91 -1.00 2.31
CA ALA A 119 12.79 0.02 1.73
C ALA A 119 14.07 0.24 2.57
N SER A 120 13.95 0.12 3.89
CA SER A 120 15.09 0.14 4.80
C SER A 120 14.68 -0.34 6.19
N THR A 121 15.55 -1.13 6.81
CA THR A 121 15.40 -1.63 8.18
C THR A 121 15.94 -0.64 9.23
N SER A 122 16.68 0.39 8.80
CA SER A 122 17.37 1.33 9.70
C SER A 122 16.89 2.77 9.60
N ARG A 123 16.32 3.19 8.44
CA ARG A 123 15.85 4.57 8.22
C ARG A 123 14.47 4.81 8.83
N ASN A 124 14.29 6.00 9.37
CA ASN A 124 13.00 6.44 9.89
C ASN A 124 12.13 6.96 8.73
N LEU A 125 11.30 6.09 8.15
CA LEU A 125 10.41 6.38 7.05
C LEU A 125 8.96 6.53 7.54
N LEU A 126 8.10 7.19 6.74
CA LEU A 126 6.65 7.25 6.98
C LEU A 126 6.01 5.88 6.75
N ASN A 127 6.46 5.21 5.69
CA ASN A 127 6.13 3.83 5.37
C ASN A 127 7.43 3.06 5.16
N PRO A 128 7.70 2.00 5.92
CA PRO A 128 8.91 1.19 5.73
C PRO A 128 8.83 0.31 4.48
N LEU A 129 7.62 0.04 3.95
CA LEU A 129 7.45 -0.78 2.76
C LEU A 129 7.70 0.04 1.50
N LEU A 130 8.50 -0.52 0.61
CA LEU A 130 8.86 0.12 -0.64
C LEU A 130 7.66 0.17 -1.60
N GLY A 131 7.47 1.29 -2.29
CA GLY A 131 6.35 1.46 -3.21
C GLY A 131 4.97 1.46 -2.53
N TRP A 132 4.93 1.57 -1.20
CA TRP A 132 3.70 1.57 -0.40
C TRP A 132 2.92 0.25 -0.55
N SER A 133 1.72 0.30 -1.16
CA SER A 133 0.90 -0.88 -1.44
C SER A 133 1.56 -1.87 -2.40
N GLN A 134 2.43 -1.37 -3.29
CA GLN A 134 3.07 -2.18 -4.32
C GLN A 134 4.09 -3.19 -3.75
N GLY A 135 4.67 -2.90 -2.59
CA GLY A 135 5.61 -3.79 -1.88
C GLY A 135 4.97 -4.62 -0.77
N HIS A 136 3.65 -4.78 -0.80
CA HIS A 136 2.88 -5.49 0.21
C HIS A 136 1.93 -6.49 -0.45
N PHE A 137 2.27 -7.77 -0.35
CA PHE A 137 1.48 -8.87 -0.90
C PHE A 137 0.98 -9.76 0.22
N LEU A 138 -0.29 -10.13 0.14
CA LEU A 138 -0.96 -10.97 1.13
C LEU A 138 -0.85 -12.44 0.75
N ILE A 139 -0.79 -13.30 1.76
CA ILE A 139 -0.93 -14.74 1.63
C ILE A 139 -2.28 -15.15 2.16
N GLN A 140 -3.07 -15.85 1.35
CA GLN A 140 -4.35 -16.41 1.74
C GLN A 140 -4.37 -17.90 1.50
N GLU A 141 -4.88 -18.67 2.48
CA GLU A 141 -5.13 -20.09 2.29
C GLU A 141 -6.44 -20.31 1.52
N VAL A 142 -6.35 -21.03 0.40
CA VAL A 142 -7.47 -21.37 -0.45
C VAL A 142 -7.40 -22.84 -0.82
N LEU A 143 -8.41 -23.60 -0.44
CA LEU A 143 -8.49 -25.06 -0.69
C LEU A 143 -7.25 -25.83 -0.18
N GLY A 144 -6.63 -25.37 0.90
CA GLY A 144 -5.41 -25.99 1.49
C GLY A 144 -4.10 -25.57 0.83
N GLU A 145 -4.13 -24.60 -0.10
CA GLU A 145 -2.95 -24.02 -0.71
C GLU A 145 -2.79 -22.55 -0.32
N ARG A 146 -1.56 -22.13 -0.07
CA ARG A 146 -1.20 -20.74 0.25
C ARG A 146 -0.98 -19.97 -1.04
N ARG A 147 -1.85 -18.97 -1.29
CA ARG A 147 -1.89 -18.24 -2.56
C ARG A 147 -1.70 -16.73 -2.36
N MET A 148 -1.11 -16.10 -3.37
CA MET A 148 -0.73 -14.70 -3.34
C MET A 148 -1.86 -13.77 -3.79
N ARG A 149 -2.05 -12.68 -3.02
CA ARG A 149 -2.98 -11.60 -3.34
C ARG A 149 -2.35 -10.24 -3.12
N THR A 150 -2.92 -9.25 -3.74
CA THR A 150 -2.64 -7.84 -3.46
C THR A 150 -3.39 -7.40 -2.20
N ILE A 151 -3.07 -6.22 -1.67
CA ILE A 151 -3.76 -5.68 -0.48
C ILE A 151 -5.25 -5.37 -0.73
N ASP A 152 -5.65 -5.14 -1.97
CA ASP A 152 -7.05 -5.01 -2.42
C ASP A 152 -7.68 -6.35 -2.82
N GLN A 153 -7.09 -7.46 -2.37
CA GLN A 153 -7.60 -8.84 -2.48
C GLN A 153 -7.65 -9.41 -3.90
N LYS A 154 -6.99 -8.79 -4.89
CA LYS A 154 -6.91 -9.35 -6.25
C LYS A 154 -5.91 -10.50 -6.30
N PRO A 155 -6.24 -11.63 -6.94
CA PRO A 155 -5.31 -12.73 -7.15
C PRO A 155 -4.10 -12.31 -7.99
N VAL A 156 -2.88 -12.56 -7.53
CA VAL A 156 -1.65 -12.37 -8.32
C VAL A 156 -1.45 -13.60 -9.18
N ILE A 157 -1.58 -13.45 -10.50
CA ILE A 157 -1.55 -14.59 -11.44
C ILE A 157 -0.22 -14.77 -12.17
N GLN A 158 0.63 -13.73 -12.19
CA GLN A 158 1.93 -13.79 -12.84
C GLN A 158 2.83 -12.65 -12.37
N ILE A 159 4.13 -12.94 -12.28
CA ILE A 159 5.20 -11.94 -12.17
C ILE A 159 6.02 -12.00 -13.46
N GLN A 160 6.27 -10.83 -14.07
CA GLN A 160 7.06 -10.72 -15.29
C GLN A 160 8.02 -9.54 -15.18
N ALA A 161 9.28 -9.76 -15.50
CA ALA A 161 10.26 -8.69 -15.60
C ALA A 161 9.83 -7.62 -16.62
N VAL A 162 9.75 -6.37 -16.18
CA VAL A 162 9.32 -5.26 -17.05
C VAL A 162 10.39 -4.95 -18.09
N SER A 163 11.66 -5.24 -17.80
CA SER A 163 12.78 -5.17 -18.73
C SER A 163 12.58 -6.09 -19.96
N SER A 164 11.84 -7.19 -19.82
CA SER A 164 11.51 -8.11 -20.91
C SER A 164 10.34 -7.65 -21.78
N ILE A 165 9.60 -6.60 -21.37
CA ILE A 165 8.46 -6.08 -22.12
C ILE A 165 8.95 -5.13 -23.21
N PRO A 166 8.61 -5.35 -24.49
CA PRO A 166 9.00 -4.45 -25.57
C PRO A 166 8.55 -3.00 -25.30
N PRO A 167 9.40 -1.99 -25.54
CA PRO A 167 9.06 -0.58 -25.31
C PRO A 167 7.77 -0.11 -26.01
N SER A 168 7.41 -0.74 -27.13
CA SER A 168 6.21 -0.42 -27.91
C SER A 168 4.88 -0.75 -27.19
N ILE A 169 4.92 -1.66 -26.19
CA ILE A 169 3.75 -2.07 -25.40
C ILE A 169 3.88 -1.74 -23.91
N LYS A 170 5.05 -1.26 -23.50
CA LYS A 170 5.27 -0.80 -22.13
C LYS A 170 4.44 0.46 -21.87
N LYS A 171 3.49 0.37 -20.95
CA LYS A 171 2.73 1.56 -20.52
C LYS A 171 3.68 2.54 -19.81
N PRO A 172 3.51 3.86 -20.01
CA PRO A 172 4.20 4.85 -19.20
C PRO A 172 3.92 4.58 -17.72
N GLN A 173 4.92 4.87 -16.88
CA GLN A 173 4.75 4.80 -15.43
C GLN A 173 3.59 5.70 -15.02
N ALA A 174 2.49 5.12 -14.59
CA ALA A 174 1.31 5.88 -14.18
C ALA A 174 1.50 6.39 -12.75
N LEU A 175 0.94 7.56 -12.49
CA LEU A 175 0.70 8.01 -11.13
C LEU A 175 -0.45 7.17 -10.56
N ILE A 176 -0.23 6.57 -9.41
CA ILE A 176 -1.19 5.70 -8.76
C ILE A 176 -2.04 6.53 -7.81
N GLU A 177 -3.34 6.54 -8.03
CA GLU A 177 -4.31 7.15 -7.12
C GLU A 177 -4.99 6.05 -6.29
N GLY A 178 -4.55 5.88 -5.04
CA GLY A 178 -5.18 4.94 -4.11
C GLY A 178 -4.37 3.69 -3.77
N ASN A 179 -4.99 2.76 -3.05
CA ASN A 179 -4.32 1.61 -2.43
C ASN A 179 -4.36 0.32 -3.26
N GLY A 180 -4.96 0.34 -4.45
CA GLY A 180 -5.28 -0.86 -5.23
C GLY A 180 -4.33 -1.17 -6.38
N ASP A 181 -3.30 -0.36 -6.58
CA ASP A 181 -2.41 -0.52 -7.71
C ASP A 181 -1.16 -1.36 -7.35
N VAL A 182 -0.76 -2.19 -8.27
CA VAL A 182 0.41 -3.06 -8.18
C VAL A 182 1.57 -2.54 -9.00
N ALA A 183 2.77 -3.00 -8.70
CA ALA A 183 3.96 -2.71 -9.51
C ALA A 183 3.76 -3.20 -10.95
N ALA A 184 4.27 -2.46 -11.92
CA ALA A 184 4.25 -2.91 -13.31
C ALA A 184 5.06 -4.22 -13.45
N GLY A 185 4.51 -5.18 -14.17
CA GLY A 185 5.02 -6.56 -14.24
C GLY A 185 4.37 -7.53 -13.27
N VAL A 186 3.55 -7.04 -12.34
CA VAL A 186 2.65 -7.86 -11.54
C VAL A 186 1.29 -7.92 -12.24
N ASN A 187 0.90 -9.10 -12.68
CA ASN A 187 -0.40 -9.33 -13.32
C ASN A 187 -1.40 -9.87 -12.30
N VAL A 188 -2.55 -9.26 -12.22
CA VAL A 188 -3.64 -9.64 -11.32
C VAL A 188 -4.88 -10.04 -12.10
N ASP A 189 -5.66 -10.97 -11.56
CA ASP A 189 -6.99 -11.26 -12.09
C ASP A 189 -7.95 -10.18 -11.57
N PRO A 190 -8.71 -9.49 -12.43
CA PRO A 190 -9.70 -8.53 -12.01
C PRO A 190 -10.90 -9.17 -11.29
N ASP A 191 -11.10 -10.48 -11.46
CA ASP A 191 -12.15 -11.24 -10.78
C ASP A 191 -11.60 -11.81 -9.46
N GLU A 192 -12.02 -11.23 -8.35
CA GLU A 192 -11.64 -11.65 -6.99
C GLU A 192 -12.04 -13.11 -6.67
N LEU A 193 -13.00 -13.66 -7.39
CA LEU A 193 -13.52 -15.01 -7.17
C LEU A 193 -12.63 -16.11 -7.78
N THR A 194 -11.75 -15.76 -8.72
CA THR A 194 -10.88 -16.72 -9.42
C THR A 194 -9.59 -17.03 -8.67
N THR A 195 -9.70 -17.33 -7.38
CA THR A 195 -8.55 -17.54 -6.48
C THR A 195 -7.66 -18.72 -6.87
N GLU A 196 -8.22 -19.73 -7.55
CA GLU A 196 -7.49 -20.94 -7.98
C GLU A 196 -6.37 -20.64 -9.00
N ARG A 197 -6.43 -19.49 -9.68
CA ARG A 197 -5.41 -19.04 -10.64
C ARG A 197 -4.28 -18.25 -10.03
N ALA A 198 -4.43 -17.81 -8.78
CA ALA A 198 -3.38 -17.06 -8.11
C ALA A 198 -2.13 -17.93 -7.95
N LEU A 199 -0.95 -17.32 -8.09
CA LEU A 199 0.31 -17.97 -7.79
C LEU A 199 0.30 -18.52 -6.36
N THR A 200 0.85 -19.70 -6.18
CA THR A 200 1.23 -20.17 -4.85
C THR A 200 2.34 -19.29 -4.28
N VAL A 201 2.56 -19.36 -2.96
CA VAL A 201 3.66 -18.62 -2.31
C VAL A 201 5.01 -19.03 -2.91
N ASP A 202 5.20 -20.32 -3.19
CA ASP A 202 6.47 -20.83 -3.73
C ASP A 202 6.71 -20.33 -5.16
N GLU A 203 5.69 -20.39 -6.04
CA GLU A 203 5.79 -19.84 -7.40
C GLU A 203 6.07 -18.31 -7.43
N PHE A 204 5.47 -17.58 -6.48
CA PHE A 204 5.75 -16.16 -6.34
C PHE A 204 7.20 -15.92 -5.89
N LYS A 205 7.66 -16.65 -4.87
CA LYS A 205 9.05 -16.56 -4.37
C LYS A 205 10.06 -16.89 -5.47
N ASP A 206 9.84 -17.97 -6.22
CA ASP A 206 10.71 -18.36 -7.33
C ASP A 206 10.80 -17.21 -8.35
N SER A 207 9.67 -16.60 -8.71
CA SER A 207 9.64 -15.46 -9.63
C SER A 207 10.41 -14.26 -9.09
N ILE A 208 10.34 -13.97 -7.78
CA ILE A 208 11.10 -12.89 -7.15
C ILE A 208 12.60 -13.20 -7.12
N LEU A 209 12.97 -14.44 -6.79
CA LEU A 209 14.37 -14.88 -6.78
C LEU A 209 15.02 -14.78 -8.16
N GLU A 210 14.29 -15.16 -9.23
CA GLU A 210 14.76 -14.96 -10.60
C GLU A 210 15.04 -13.48 -10.93
N LEU A 211 14.23 -12.56 -10.39
CA LEU A 211 14.44 -11.11 -10.57
C LEU A 211 15.62 -10.57 -9.73
N ILE A 212 15.98 -11.23 -8.64
CA ILE A 212 17.14 -10.87 -7.81
C ILE A 212 18.45 -11.26 -8.50
N GLU A 213 18.45 -12.40 -9.21
CA GLU A 213 19.63 -12.98 -9.84
C GLU A 213 19.98 -12.32 -11.19
N ASN A 214 19.02 -11.62 -11.84
CA ASN A 214 19.20 -10.97 -13.14
C ASN A 214 19.58 -9.48 -12.99
#